data_ad5df80a0e5d982dceedce3e06a3e9ed
#
_entry.id   ad5df80a0e5d982dceedce3e06a3e9ed
#
_cell.length_a   1.000
_cell.length_b   1.000
_cell.length_c   1.000
_cell.angle_alpha   90.00
_cell.angle_beta   90.00
_cell.angle_gamma   90.00
#
_symmetry.space_group_name_H-M   'P 1'
#
loop_
_entity.id
_entity.type
_entity.pdbx_description
1 polymer ?
#
loop_
_entity_poly.entity_id
_entity_poly.type
_entity_poly.pdbx_seq_one_letter_code
_entity_poly.pdbx_strand_id
1 'polypeptide(L)'
;MDRPTELPPLPDEGIVLAARARDWREAVETAGRALTASGATDAGYATDMIRMIEAHGPYVVVAPGLALAHARPGPAVRRDGLAIVTLAEPVEFGHPYNDPVRVVLALAGASSARHLQLVAEIANIFNDSDAVERLAEARDAAEVRGILGVPA
;
A
#
# COMPACT_ATOMS: atom_id res chain seq x y z
N MET A 1 -0.95 0.21 -27.89
CA MET A 1 -2.09 -0.38 -27.16
C MET A 1 -1.71 -0.60 -25.72
N ASP A 2 -2.47 -0.01 -24.82
CA ASP A 2 -2.17 -0.11 -23.41
C ASP A 2 -2.43 -1.51 -22.88
N ARG A 3 -1.48 -2.01 -22.13
CA ARG A 3 -1.60 -3.29 -21.49
C ARG A 3 -2.52 -3.16 -20.27
N PRO A 4 -3.51 -4.07 -20.09
CA PRO A 4 -4.33 -4.02 -18.89
C PRO A 4 -3.45 -4.14 -17.64
N THR A 5 -3.75 -3.37 -16.61
CA THR A 5 -3.04 -3.51 -15.35
C THR A 5 -3.37 -4.86 -14.72
N GLU A 6 -2.37 -5.47 -14.10
CA GLU A 6 -2.53 -6.69 -13.32
C GLU A 6 -2.91 -6.41 -11.86
N LEU A 7 -2.95 -5.14 -11.48
CA LEU A 7 -3.34 -4.76 -10.12
C LEU A 7 -4.82 -5.03 -9.89
N PRO A 8 -5.20 -5.45 -8.68
CA PRO A 8 -6.61 -5.63 -8.36
C PRO A 8 -7.35 -4.29 -8.36
N PRO A 9 -8.68 -4.33 -8.48
CA PRO A 9 -9.47 -3.12 -8.34
C PRO A 9 -9.23 -2.45 -6.99
N LEU A 10 -9.38 -1.13 -6.95
CA LEU A 10 -9.21 -0.33 -5.76
C LEU A 10 -10.52 0.38 -5.45
N PRO A 11 -11.42 -0.23 -4.65
CA PRO A 11 -12.68 0.40 -4.27
C PRO A 11 -12.44 1.53 -3.28
N ASP A 12 -13.45 2.37 -3.09
CA ASP A 12 -13.35 3.52 -2.19
C ASP A 12 -12.94 3.12 -0.78
N GLU A 13 -13.38 1.97 -0.29
CA GLU A 13 -13.03 1.46 1.04
C GLU A 13 -11.54 1.17 1.20
N GLY A 14 -10.84 0.94 0.10
CA GLY A 14 -9.39 0.73 0.09
C GLY A 14 -8.56 2.01 0.01
N ILE A 15 -9.21 3.19 0.00
CA ILE A 15 -8.54 4.48 -0.15
C ILE A 15 -8.79 5.33 1.08
N VAL A 16 -7.72 5.74 1.76
CA VAL A 16 -7.80 6.64 2.92
C VAL A 16 -6.89 7.83 2.65
N LEU A 17 -7.46 9.00 2.49
CA LEU A 17 -6.70 10.21 2.16
C LEU A 17 -6.50 11.10 3.38
N ALA A 18 -5.30 11.68 3.48
CA ALA A 18 -4.92 12.61 4.54
C ALA A 18 -5.14 12.03 5.93
N ALA A 19 -4.77 10.78 6.12
CA ALA A 19 -4.87 10.11 7.41
C ALA A 19 -3.84 10.66 8.38
N ARG A 20 -4.19 10.68 9.66
CA ARG A 20 -3.28 11.05 10.73
C ARG A 20 -2.80 9.78 11.43
N ALA A 21 -1.50 9.58 11.47
CA ALA A 21 -0.88 8.46 12.15
C ALA A 21 0.27 8.98 13.01
N ARG A 22 0.35 8.52 14.24
CA ARG A 22 1.39 8.95 15.20
C ARG A 22 2.73 8.30 14.91
N ASP A 23 2.70 7.09 14.34
CA ASP A 23 3.88 6.31 14.08
C ASP A 23 3.61 5.33 12.91
N TRP A 24 4.65 4.58 12.54
CA TRP A 24 4.54 3.65 11.42
C TRP A 24 3.56 2.51 11.67
N ARG A 25 3.43 2.06 12.94
CA ARG A 25 2.47 1.00 13.27
C ARG A 25 1.05 1.43 13.00
N GLU A 26 0.71 2.63 13.40
CA GLU A 26 -0.63 3.19 13.17
C GLU A 26 -0.89 3.42 11.68
N ALA A 27 0.11 3.85 10.92
CA ALA A 27 -0.01 4.02 9.47
C ALA A 27 -0.26 2.68 8.77
N VAL A 28 0.49 1.63 9.13
CA VAL A 28 0.31 0.28 8.57
C VAL A 28 -1.03 -0.31 9.00
N GLU A 29 -1.43 -0.11 10.25
CA GLU A 29 -2.74 -0.56 10.73
C GLU A 29 -3.88 0.08 9.96
N THR A 30 -3.80 1.37 9.67
CA THR A 30 -4.79 2.07 8.85
C THR A 30 -4.89 1.45 7.46
N ALA A 31 -3.76 1.15 6.84
CA ALA A 31 -3.72 0.50 5.53
C ALA A 31 -4.30 -0.92 5.59
N GLY A 32 -4.02 -1.66 6.66
CA GLY A 32 -4.56 -2.99 6.88
C GLY A 32 -6.08 -2.98 7.04
N ARG A 33 -6.61 -2.02 7.77
CA ARG A 33 -8.07 -1.85 7.91
C ARG A 33 -8.73 -1.54 6.57
N ALA A 34 -8.06 -0.77 5.72
CA ALA A 34 -8.58 -0.49 4.38
C ALA A 34 -8.64 -1.75 3.52
N LEU A 35 -7.64 -2.64 3.60
CA LEU A 35 -7.68 -3.94 2.93
C LEU A 35 -8.85 -4.80 3.45
N THR A 36 -9.05 -4.82 4.76
CA THR A 36 -10.15 -5.57 5.38
C THR A 36 -11.51 -4.99 4.95
N ALA A 37 -11.65 -3.68 4.97
CA ALA A 37 -12.88 -3.00 4.55
C ALA A 37 -13.22 -3.26 3.09
N SER A 38 -12.20 -3.40 2.23
CA SER A 38 -12.39 -3.72 0.81
C SER A 38 -12.71 -5.19 0.56
N GLY A 39 -12.63 -6.04 1.58
CA GLY A 39 -12.93 -7.47 1.49
C GLY A 39 -11.76 -8.36 1.08
N ALA A 40 -10.56 -7.82 0.91
CA ALA A 40 -9.41 -8.59 0.45
C ALA A 40 -8.79 -9.46 1.54
N THR A 41 -8.87 -9.01 2.79
CA THR A 41 -8.27 -9.71 3.93
C THR A 41 -9.20 -9.71 5.13
N ASP A 42 -8.90 -10.55 6.12
CA ASP A 42 -9.49 -10.38 7.44
C ASP A 42 -8.64 -9.42 8.29
N ALA A 43 -9.10 -9.13 9.52
CA ALA A 43 -8.43 -8.16 10.39
C ALA A 43 -7.04 -8.62 10.86
N GLY A 44 -6.74 -9.91 10.79
CA GLY A 44 -5.43 -10.45 11.18
C GLY A 44 -4.30 -10.04 10.26
N TYR A 45 -4.60 -9.63 9.03
CA TYR A 45 -3.56 -9.27 8.07
C TYR A 45 -2.78 -8.01 8.50
N ALA A 46 -3.46 -7.03 9.10
CA ALA A 46 -2.77 -5.85 9.62
C ALA A 46 -1.71 -6.23 10.67
N THR A 47 -2.06 -7.14 11.56
CA THR A 47 -1.11 -7.68 12.55
C THR A 47 0.05 -8.39 11.88
N ASP A 48 -0.23 -9.19 10.84
CA ASP A 48 0.81 -9.90 10.11
C ASP A 48 1.80 -8.94 9.46
N MET A 49 1.31 -7.86 8.85
CA MET A 49 2.16 -6.84 8.24
C MET A 49 3.05 -6.15 9.28
N ILE A 50 2.48 -5.79 10.42
CA ILE A 50 3.22 -5.14 11.50
C ILE A 50 4.32 -6.06 12.03
N ARG A 51 4.01 -7.35 12.23
CA ARG A 51 5.00 -8.33 12.69
C ARG A 51 6.13 -8.52 11.70
N MET A 52 5.85 -8.49 10.40
CA MET A 52 6.89 -8.55 9.37
C MET A 52 7.86 -7.40 9.48
N ILE A 53 7.35 -6.18 9.67
CA ILE A 53 8.20 -5.00 9.80
C ILE A 53 8.99 -5.05 11.11
N GLU A 54 8.38 -5.48 12.21
CA GLU A 54 9.08 -5.65 13.48
C GLU A 54 10.22 -6.66 13.39
N ALA A 55 10.00 -7.75 12.66
CA ALA A 55 11.00 -8.82 12.53
C ALA A 55 12.15 -8.44 11.59
N HIS A 56 11.88 -7.70 10.52
CA HIS A 56 12.83 -7.48 9.43
C HIS A 56 13.26 -6.02 9.25
N GLY A 57 12.67 -5.09 9.99
CA GLY A 57 12.97 -3.67 9.88
C GLY A 57 12.19 -2.98 8.76
N PRO A 58 12.54 -1.72 8.44
CA PRO A 58 11.74 -0.88 7.53
C PRO A 58 11.99 -1.15 6.04
N TYR A 59 12.27 -2.38 5.66
CA TYR A 59 12.49 -2.78 4.27
C TYR A 59 11.31 -2.46 3.35
N VAL A 60 10.12 -2.27 3.93
CA VAL A 60 8.90 -1.92 3.18
C VAL A 60 8.94 -0.51 2.59
N VAL A 61 9.86 0.35 3.04
CA VAL A 61 10.04 1.69 2.48
C VAL A 61 10.91 1.55 1.23
N VAL A 62 10.26 1.44 0.08
CA VAL A 62 10.89 1.00 -1.18
C VAL A 62 11.32 2.14 -2.09
N ALA A 63 10.88 3.37 -1.79
CA ALA A 63 11.24 4.57 -2.54
C ALA A 63 11.07 5.78 -1.62
N PRO A 64 11.66 6.95 -1.95
CA PRO A 64 11.49 8.13 -1.12
C PRO A 64 10.01 8.45 -0.87
N GLY A 65 9.62 8.44 0.39
CA GLY A 65 8.25 8.75 0.83
C GLY A 65 7.23 7.65 0.64
N LEU A 66 7.62 6.46 0.14
CA LEU A 66 6.69 5.37 -0.17
C LEU A 66 6.98 4.11 0.62
N ALA A 67 5.99 3.62 1.36
CA ALA A 67 6.02 2.29 1.96
C ALA A 67 5.07 1.35 1.21
N LEU A 68 5.53 0.13 0.93
CA LEU A 68 4.73 -0.96 0.39
C LEU A 68 4.58 -2.01 1.47
N ALA A 69 3.54 -1.88 2.28
CA ALA A 69 3.27 -2.80 3.38
C ALA A 69 2.66 -4.08 2.85
N HIS A 70 3.16 -5.22 3.32
CA HIS A 70 2.66 -6.52 2.91
C HIS A 70 3.08 -7.58 3.92
N ALA A 71 2.43 -8.72 3.85
CA ALA A 71 2.82 -9.92 4.55
C ALA A 71 2.77 -11.09 3.57
N ARG A 72 3.23 -12.26 4.01
CA ARG A 72 3.18 -13.47 3.18
C ARG A 72 1.73 -13.89 2.94
N PRO A 73 1.41 -14.47 1.76
CA PRO A 73 0.12 -15.09 1.56
C PRO A 73 -0.17 -16.13 2.65
N GLY A 74 -1.39 -16.08 3.18
CA GLY A 74 -1.76 -16.94 4.29
C GLY A 74 -3.25 -16.89 4.56
N PRO A 75 -3.72 -17.48 5.69
CA PRO A 75 -5.15 -17.60 5.97
C PRO A 75 -5.91 -16.28 6.07
N ALA A 76 -5.20 -15.18 6.39
CA ALA A 76 -5.84 -13.88 6.48
C ALA A 76 -6.19 -13.29 5.11
N VAL A 77 -5.58 -13.78 4.02
CA VAL A 77 -5.83 -13.27 2.67
C VAL A 77 -6.99 -14.04 2.04
N ARG A 78 -8.03 -13.31 1.65
CA ARG A 78 -9.21 -13.87 0.99
C ARG A 78 -9.11 -13.78 -0.53
N ARG A 79 -8.48 -12.72 -1.02
CA ARG A 79 -8.25 -12.49 -2.45
C ARG A 79 -7.14 -11.46 -2.61
N ASP A 80 -6.64 -11.28 -3.83
CA ASP A 80 -5.71 -10.20 -4.13
C ASP A 80 -6.35 -8.87 -3.76
N GLY A 81 -5.59 -7.99 -3.16
CA GLY A 81 -6.08 -6.68 -2.75
C GLY A 81 -5.00 -5.62 -2.72
N LEU A 82 -5.45 -4.39 -2.86
CA LEU A 82 -4.62 -3.20 -2.80
C LEU A 82 -5.35 -2.16 -1.98
N ALA A 83 -4.63 -1.46 -1.13
CA ALA A 83 -5.14 -0.31 -0.41
C ALA A 83 -4.10 0.79 -0.43
N ILE A 84 -4.54 2.03 -0.30
CA ILE A 84 -3.65 3.17 -0.23
C ILE A 84 -4.06 4.09 0.92
N VAL A 85 -3.06 4.57 1.64
CA VAL A 85 -3.22 5.59 2.68
C VAL A 85 -2.26 6.72 2.35
N THR A 86 -2.78 7.93 2.18
CA THR A 86 -1.93 9.11 2.16
C THR A 86 -1.93 9.71 3.57
N LEU A 87 -0.78 10.24 3.99
CA LEU A 87 -0.61 10.74 5.35
C LEU A 87 -0.67 12.27 5.35
N ALA A 88 -1.48 12.83 6.26
CA ALA A 88 -1.58 14.28 6.43
C ALA A 88 -0.22 14.88 6.83
N GLU A 89 0.53 14.16 7.66
CA GLU A 89 1.89 14.48 8.03
C GLU A 89 2.78 13.28 7.79
N PRO A 90 3.98 13.47 7.23
CA PRO A 90 4.89 12.35 6.98
C PRO A 90 5.25 11.62 8.27
N VAL A 91 5.48 10.31 8.16
CA VAL A 91 5.77 9.43 9.28
C VAL A 91 7.10 8.72 9.05
N GLU A 92 7.94 8.68 10.08
CA GLU A 92 9.20 7.95 10.03
C GLU A 92 8.98 6.47 10.29
N PHE A 93 9.54 5.65 9.39
CA PHE A 93 9.56 4.19 9.52
C PHE A 93 10.91 3.69 10.01
N GLY A 94 11.91 4.56 10.06
CA GLY A 94 13.28 4.22 10.44
C GLY A 94 14.18 3.87 9.26
N HIS A 95 13.74 4.16 8.03
CA HIS A 95 14.58 3.89 6.87
C HIS A 95 15.66 4.96 6.72
N PRO A 96 16.95 4.57 6.49
CA PRO A 96 18.05 5.52 6.50
C PRO A 96 18.03 6.55 5.36
N TYR A 97 17.36 6.25 4.24
CA TYR A 97 17.40 7.11 3.04
C TYR A 97 16.05 7.59 2.55
N ASN A 98 14.99 6.81 2.77
CA ASN A 98 13.70 7.05 2.13
C ASN A 98 12.64 7.67 3.04
N ASP A 99 12.92 7.81 4.33
CA ASP A 99 12.04 8.50 5.26
C ASP A 99 12.04 10.03 5.01
N PRO A 100 10.99 10.74 5.42
CA PRO A 100 9.76 10.21 5.99
C PRO A 100 8.78 9.71 4.92
N VAL A 101 7.86 8.82 5.34
CA VAL A 101 6.86 8.22 4.46
C VAL A 101 5.63 9.12 4.35
N ARG A 102 5.16 9.33 3.13
CA ARG A 102 3.97 10.13 2.83
C ARG A 102 2.81 9.28 2.32
N VAL A 103 3.12 8.14 1.70
CA VAL A 103 2.13 7.24 1.11
C VAL A 103 2.44 5.82 1.54
N VAL A 104 1.42 5.12 2.03
CA VAL A 104 1.49 3.70 2.34
C VAL A 104 0.57 2.95 1.39
N LEU A 105 1.15 2.09 0.55
CA LEU A 105 0.39 1.10 -0.20
C LEU A 105 0.39 -0.19 0.62
N ALA A 106 -0.75 -0.86 0.71
CA ALA A 106 -0.84 -2.18 1.30
C ALA A 106 -1.25 -3.17 0.22
N LEU A 107 -0.58 -4.31 0.20
CA LEU A 107 -0.75 -5.33 -0.82
C LEU A 107 -1.04 -6.67 -0.18
N ALA A 108 -2.06 -7.36 -0.67
CA ALA A 108 -2.35 -8.73 -0.33
C ALA A 108 -2.35 -9.57 -1.59
N GLY A 109 -1.59 -10.66 -1.60
CA GLY A 109 -1.55 -11.61 -2.71
C GLY A 109 -2.10 -12.96 -2.28
N ALA A 110 -2.94 -13.57 -3.10
CA ALA A 110 -3.56 -14.86 -2.79
C ALA A 110 -2.58 -16.02 -2.88
N SER A 111 -1.46 -15.85 -3.58
CA SER A 111 -0.39 -16.84 -3.70
C SER A 111 0.96 -16.14 -3.82
N SER A 112 2.04 -16.87 -3.62
CA SER A 112 3.39 -16.33 -3.77
C SER A 112 3.66 -15.82 -5.20
N ALA A 113 3.21 -16.57 -6.20
CA ALA A 113 3.35 -16.16 -7.60
C ALA A 113 2.57 -14.88 -7.89
N ARG A 114 1.35 -14.79 -7.39
CA ARG A 114 0.51 -13.61 -7.57
C ARG A 114 1.09 -12.40 -6.86
N HIS A 115 1.61 -12.60 -5.65
CA HIS A 115 2.27 -11.54 -4.89
C HIS A 115 3.44 -10.94 -5.67
N LEU A 116 4.29 -11.77 -6.27
CA LEU A 116 5.44 -11.29 -7.06
C LEU A 116 4.98 -10.49 -8.29
N GLN A 117 3.91 -10.93 -8.97
CA GLN A 117 3.36 -10.19 -10.10
C GLN A 117 2.86 -8.81 -9.70
N LEU A 118 2.17 -8.73 -8.57
CA LEU A 118 1.63 -7.47 -8.05
C LEU A 118 2.75 -6.50 -7.66
N VAL A 119 3.79 -7.00 -7.01
CA VAL A 119 4.96 -6.19 -6.65
C VAL A 119 5.62 -5.62 -7.92
N ALA A 120 5.76 -6.42 -8.96
CA ALA A 120 6.36 -5.97 -10.21
C ALA A 120 5.52 -4.88 -10.90
N GLU A 121 4.19 -5.00 -10.89
CA GLU A 121 3.31 -3.98 -11.45
C GLU A 121 3.43 -2.66 -10.68
N ILE A 122 3.50 -2.73 -9.35
CA ILE A 122 3.68 -1.54 -8.50
C ILE A 122 5.04 -0.90 -8.81
N ALA A 123 6.09 -1.68 -8.96
CA ALA A 123 7.41 -1.16 -9.28
C ALA A 123 7.40 -0.38 -10.61
N ASN A 124 6.65 -0.86 -11.60
CA ASN A 124 6.53 -0.16 -12.90
C ASN A 124 5.86 1.21 -12.75
N ILE A 125 4.84 1.32 -11.91
CA ILE A 125 4.17 2.60 -11.66
C ILE A 125 5.15 3.61 -11.04
N PHE A 126 5.94 3.17 -10.09
CA PHE A 126 6.86 4.03 -9.34
C PHE A 126 8.22 4.23 -10.02
N ASN A 127 8.40 3.73 -11.24
CA ASN A 127 9.44 4.20 -12.14
C ASN A 127 9.26 5.68 -12.50
N ASP A 128 8.04 6.17 -12.48
CA ASP A 128 7.76 7.59 -12.59
C ASP A 128 8.09 8.24 -11.24
N SER A 129 9.11 9.08 -11.21
CA SER A 129 9.61 9.71 -9.99
C SER A 129 8.59 10.64 -9.31
N ASP A 130 7.57 11.09 -10.05
CA ASP A 130 6.54 12.01 -9.53
C ASP A 130 5.34 11.27 -8.93
N ALA A 131 5.25 9.95 -9.09
CA ALA A 131 4.06 9.21 -8.69
C ALA A 131 3.76 9.32 -7.19
N VAL A 132 4.77 9.21 -6.34
CA VAL A 132 4.60 9.31 -4.89
C VAL A 132 4.06 10.68 -4.51
N GLU A 133 4.65 11.73 -5.04
CA GLU A 133 4.24 13.10 -4.75
C GLU A 133 2.81 13.37 -5.23
N ARG A 134 2.49 12.91 -6.43
CA ARG A 134 1.14 13.05 -6.98
C ARG A 134 0.09 12.32 -6.15
N LEU A 135 0.42 11.11 -5.68
CA LEU A 135 -0.47 10.36 -4.76
C LEU A 135 -0.63 11.08 -3.43
N ALA A 136 0.47 11.57 -2.87
CA ALA A 136 0.43 12.28 -1.58
C ALA A 136 -0.46 13.53 -1.63
N GLU A 137 -0.57 14.15 -2.80
CA GLU A 137 -1.38 15.35 -3.04
C GLU A 137 -2.77 15.06 -3.59
N ALA A 138 -3.12 13.79 -3.82
CA ALA A 138 -4.41 13.41 -4.39
C ALA A 138 -5.57 13.85 -3.49
N ARG A 139 -6.61 14.39 -4.10
CA ARG A 139 -7.75 14.97 -3.40
C ARG A 139 -8.96 14.06 -3.33
N ASP A 140 -9.03 13.07 -4.22
CA ASP A 140 -10.16 12.14 -4.27
C ASP A 140 -9.73 10.78 -4.80
N ALA A 141 -10.65 9.82 -4.71
CA ALA A 141 -10.41 8.45 -5.12
C ALA A 141 -10.15 8.31 -6.64
N ALA A 142 -10.82 9.11 -7.45
CA ALA A 142 -10.65 9.06 -8.90
C ALA A 142 -9.23 9.45 -9.30
N GLU A 143 -8.67 10.45 -8.65
CA GLU A 143 -7.30 10.89 -8.90
C GLU A 143 -6.29 9.79 -8.52
N VAL A 144 -6.49 9.13 -7.38
CA VAL A 144 -5.65 8.01 -6.95
C VAL A 144 -5.70 6.88 -7.98
N ARG A 145 -6.90 6.48 -8.39
CA ARG A 145 -7.05 5.40 -9.37
C ARG A 145 -6.42 5.75 -10.72
N GLY A 146 -6.53 7.01 -11.12
CA GLY A 146 -5.90 7.47 -12.36
C GLY A 146 -4.38 7.37 -12.33
N ILE A 147 -3.76 7.73 -11.20
CA ILE A 147 -2.31 7.63 -11.04
C ILE A 147 -1.87 6.17 -11.05
N LEU A 148 -2.60 5.31 -10.36
CA LEU A 148 -2.26 3.87 -10.26
C LEU A 148 -2.69 3.07 -11.49
N GLY A 149 -3.58 3.61 -12.32
CA GLY A 149 -4.08 2.91 -13.49
C GLY A 149 -5.01 1.74 -13.16
N VAL A 150 -5.81 1.86 -12.11
CA VAL A 150 -6.70 0.78 -11.64
C VAL A 150 -8.15 1.20 -11.65
N PRO A 151 -9.09 0.23 -11.83
CA PRO A 151 -10.53 0.49 -11.71
C PRO A 151 -10.97 0.51 -10.24
N ALA A 152 -12.20 0.94 -10.08
CA ALA A 152 -12.86 0.90 -8.77
C ALA A 152 -13.17 -0.52 -8.30
#